data_a8b582a59b55d16dedaf9bf51747d2ea
#
_entry.id   a8b582a59b55d16dedaf9bf51747d2ea
#
_cell.length_a   1.000
_cell.length_b   1.000
_cell.length_c   1.000
_cell.angle_alpha   90.00
_cell.angle_beta   90.00
_cell.angle_gamma   90.00
#
_symmetry.space_group_name_H-M   'P 1'
#
loop_
_entity.id
_entity.type
_entity.pdbx_description
1 polymer ?
#
loop_
_entity_poly.entity_id
_entity_poly.type
_entity_poly.pdbx_seq_one_letter_code
_entity_poly.pdbx_strand_id
1 'polypeptide(L)'
;MASLQTRQNEVRLLAPSPPSPPHRRRCAPPPSPSSLPLPSPPPLSPCTHSFALSFFANSDREKSPPPTDEHWSISSYTHRPSEGPSHCTWHAGASAANSTTASPHHHTAVTPEPKILNTILEHIGNTPLVRLNKIPQSEGLECEVLAKCEFFNAGGSVKDRIGKRMIEEAEREGKITPGVTTIIEPTSGNTGIGLALTSAVKGYKCIITLPEKMSQEKVNVLKGLGADIIRTPTEAAWDAPESHIGVAKRLNKEIPNSIILDQYGNPNNPLAHYDTTAEELIAQTGGQIDMIVVSAGTGGTLTGIARKFREKLPNCQIVAVDPIGSILAEPDNLNTSTASYKVEGIGYDFIPSKKEINYRKI
;
A
#
# COMPACT_ATOMS: atom_id res chain seq x y z
N MET A 1 16.16 54.79 -5.31
CA MET A 1 14.87 55.25 -4.77
C MET A 1 13.77 54.79 -5.72
N ALA A 2 13.08 53.71 -5.40
CA ALA A 2 11.76 53.36 -5.93
C ALA A 2 11.20 52.27 -5.02
N SER A 3 10.19 52.63 -4.28
CA SER A 3 9.45 51.79 -3.33
C SER A 3 8.53 50.84 -4.09
N LEU A 4 8.61 49.54 -3.80
CA LEU A 4 7.63 48.53 -4.21
C LEU A 4 6.65 48.32 -3.05
N GLN A 5 5.43 48.81 -3.25
CA GLN A 5 4.27 48.56 -2.40
C GLN A 5 3.79 47.12 -2.58
N THR A 6 3.80 46.36 -1.51
CA THR A 6 3.15 45.06 -1.35
C THR A 6 1.65 45.25 -1.29
N ARG A 7 0.89 44.71 -2.24
CA ARG A 7 -0.58 44.61 -2.16
C ARG A 7 -0.93 43.33 -1.38
N GLN A 8 -1.51 43.53 -0.20
CA GLN A 8 -2.22 42.50 0.55
C GLN A 8 -3.60 42.29 -0.09
N ASN A 9 -3.90 41.09 -0.53
CA ASN A 9 -5.24 40.70 -0.93
C ASN A 9 -5.97 40.13 0.30
N GLU A 10 -6.82 40.98 0.91
CA GLU A 10 -7.83 40.53 1.88
C GLU A 10 -8.98 39.84 1.15
N VAL A 11 -9.21 38.60 1.46
CA VAL A 11 -10.44 37.87 1.07
C VAL A 11 -11.46 38.08 2.19
N ARG A 12 -12.46 38.94 1.95
CA ARG A 12 -13.64 39.06 2.80
C ARG A 12 -14.60 37.90 2.53
N LEU A 13 -14.79 37.05 3.53
CA LEU A 13 -15.90 36.11 3.56
C LEU A 13 -17.19 36.83 3.92
N LEU A 14 -18.13 36.95 2.99
CA LEU A 14 -19.50 37.38 3.25
C LEU A 14 -20.27 36.18 3.83
N ALA A 15 -20.77 36.31 5.03
CA ALA A 15 -21.67 35.38 5.67
C ALA A 15 -23.07 35.43 5.00
N PRO A 16 -23.69 34.31 4.67
CA PRO A 16 -25.06 34.30 4.17
C PRO A 16 -26.08 34.50 5.30
N SER A 17 -27.10 35.27 5.03
CA SER A 17 -28.27 35.51 5.90
C SER A 17 -29.05 34.21 6.14
N PRO A 18 -29.74 34.06 7.30
CA PRO A 18 -30.46 32.84 7.61
C PRO A 18 -31.74 32.71 6.74
N PRO A 19 -32.06 31.49 6.28
CA PRO A 19 -33.29 31.27 5.50
C PRO A 19 -34.53 31.25 6.39
N SER A 20 -35.62 31.80 5.82
CA SER A 20 -36.99 31.78 6.39
C SER A 20 -37.55 30.33 6.49
N PRO A 21 -38.43 30.02 7.45
CA PRO A 21 -38.91 28.67 7.68
C PRO A 21 -39.82 28.19 6.55
N PRO A 22 -39.73 26.91 6.12
CA PRO A 22 -40.56 26.40 5.06
C PRO A 22 -41.98 26.00 5.55
N HIS A 23 -42.98 26.37 4.76
CA HIS A 23 -44.37 25.91 4.88
C HIS A 23 -44.44 24.38 4.75
N ARG A 24 -45.03 23.73 5.76
CA ARG A 24 -45.40 22.31 5.72
C ARG A 24 -46.45 22.04 4.67
N ARG A 25 -46.10 21.40 3.56
CA ARG A 25 -47.04 20.66 2.72
C ARG A 25 -46.98 19.18 3.09
N ARG A 26 -48.14 18.60 3.44
CA ARG A 26 -48.26 17.15 3.64
C ARG A 26 -48.19 16.50 2.26
N CYS A 27 -47.22 15.61 2.06
CA CYS A 27 -47.17 14.69 0.93
C CYS A 27 -47.80 13.36 1.36
N ALA A 28 -48.68 12.84 0.50
CA ALA A 28 -49.25 11.50 0.62
C ALA A 28 -48.18 10.42 0.37
N PRO A 29 -48.31 9.23 0.95
CA PRO A 29 -47.36 8.15 0.74
C PRO A 29 -47.46 7.59 -0.68
N PRO A 30 -46.34 7.19 -1.29
CA PRO A 30 -46.34 6.55 -2.61
C PRO A 30 -46.89 5.12 -2.52
N PRO A 31 -47.50 4.60 -3.60
CA PRO A 31 -48.01 3.24 -3.66
C PRO A 31 -46.84 2.22 -3.66
N SER A 32 -47.08 1.08 -3.02
CA SER A 32 -46.16 -0.07 -2.95
C SER A 32 -45.85 -0.64 -4.34
N PRO A 33 -44.61 -0.97 -4.66
CA PRO A 33 -44.25 -1.58 -5.93
C PRO A 33 -44.70 -3.05 -5.95
N SER A 34 -45.51 -3.38 -6.98
CA SER A 34 -45.87 -4.74 -7.35
C SER A 34 -44.61 -5.50 -7.79
N SER A 35 -44.44 -6.68 -7.25
CA SER A 35 -43.37 -7.65 -7.53
C SER A 35 -43.49 -8.18 -8.98
N LEU A 36 -42.57 -7.74 -9.84
CA LEU A 36 -42.25 -8.45 -11.08
C LEU A 36 -41.01 -9.33 -10.81
N PRO A 37 -41.00 -10.60 -11.23
CA PRO A 37 -39.83 -11.46 -11.07
C PRO A 37 -38.71 -10.99 -11.97
N LEU A 38 -37.52 -10.86 -11.38
CA LEU A 38 -36.25 -10.63 -12.11
C LEU A 38 -35.97 -11.82 -13.01
N PRO A 39 -35.50 -11.63 -14.25
CA PRO A 39 -35.07 -12.73 -15.12
C PRO A 39 -33.82 -13.41 -14.47
N SER A 40 -33.86 -14.73 -14.47
CA SER A 40 -32.75 -15.57 -14.06
C SER A 40 -31.49 -15.26 -14.88
N PRO A 41 -30.30 -15.19 -14.26
CA PRO A 41 -29.07 -15.00 -15.00
C PRO A 41 -28.81 -16.18 -15.94
N PRO A 42 -28.18 -15.93 -17.11
CA PRO A 42 -27.78 -17.00 -18.02
C PRO A 42 -26.77 -17.94 -17.35
N PRO A 43 -26.74 -19.23 -17.73
CA PRO A 43 -25.81 -20.18 -17.18
C PRO A 43 -24.36 -19.76 -17.47
N LEU A 44 -23.55 -19.72 -16.42
CA LEU A 44 -22.12 -19.42 -16.51
C LEU A 44 -21.42 -20.52 -17.30
N SER A 45 -20.71 -20.14 -18.35
CA SER A 45 -19.79 -21.01 -19.08
C SER A 45 -18.66 -21.45 -18.16
N PRO A 46 -18.21 -22.72 -18.23
CA PRO A 46 -17.18 -23.24 -17.34
C PRO A 46 -15.77 -22.91 -17.84
N CYS A 47 -15.34 -21.65 -17.75
CA CYS A 47 -13.93 -21.24 -17.89
C CYS A 47 -13.76 -19.78 -17.48
N THR A 48 -13.84 -19.51 -16.18
CA THR A 48 -13.49 -18.20 -15.64
C THR A 48 -12.19 -18.34 -14.86
N HIS A 49 -11.06 -18.04 -15.54
CA HIS A 49 -9.79 -17.85 -14.89
C HIS A 49 -9.67 -16.37 -14.52
N SER A 50 -9.60 -16.09 -13.24
CA SER A 50 -9.52 -14.71 -12.73
C SER A 50 -8.10 -14.35 -12.31
N PHE A 51 -7.57 -13.26 -12.88
CA PHE A 51 -6.28 -12.68 -12.50
C PHE A 51 -6.49 -11.39 -11.71
N ALA A 52 -5.83 -11.26 -10.58
CA ALA A 52 -5.82 -10.01 -9.81
C ALA A 52 -4.46 -9.31 -9.95
N LEU A 53 -4.48 -8.11 -10.53
CA LEU A 53 -3.31 -7.25 -10.72
C LEU A 53 -3.36 -6.06 -9.76
N SER A 54 -2.29 -5.86 -8.99
CA SER A 54 -2.11 -4.68 -8.15
C SER A 54 -1.27 -3.64 -8.90
N PHE A 55 -1.90 -2.60 -9.43
CA PHE A 55 -1.21 -1.50 -10.10
C PHE A 55 -0.94 -0.34 -9.14
N PHE A 56 0.26 0.20 -9.20
CA PHE A 56 0.61 1.47 -8.60
C PHE A 56 0.51 2.56 -9.69
N ALA A 57 -0.47 3.46 -9.57
CA ALA A 57 -0.59 4.57 -10.49
C ALA A 57 0.55 5.57 -10.29
N ASN A 58 1.30 5.85 -11.33
CA ASN A 58 2.19 7.00 -11.42
C ASN A 58 1.61 7.99 -12.43
N SER A 59 1.48 9.27 -12.04
CA SER A 59 0.77 10.32 -12.78
C SER A 59 1.54 10.96 -13.93
N ASP A 60 2.77 10.54 -14.24
CA ASP A 60 3.59 11.17 -15.26
C ASP A 60 3.57 10.39 -16.57
N ARG A 61 2.60 10.73 -17.44
CA ARG A 61 2.62 10.35 -18.84
C ARG A 61 3.41 11.36 -19.68
N GLU A 62 4.72 11.21 -19.75
CA GLU A 62 5.43 11.58 -20.98
C GLU A 62 5.35 10.42 -21.97
N LYS A 63 4.90 10.71 -23.16
CA LYS A 63 4.75 9.74 -24.28
C LYS A 63 6.12 9.23 -24.69
N SER A 64 6.52 8.08 -24.17
CA SER A 64 7.60 7.28 -24.75
C SER A 64 7.00 6.34 -25.80
N PRO A 65 7.68 6.09 -26.94
CA PRO A 65 7.25 5.07 -27.90
C PRO A 65 7.24 3.69 -27.22
N PRO A 66 6.37 2.76 -27.68
CA PRO A 66 6.32 1.42 -27.12
C PRO A 66 7.69 0.75 -27.28
N PRO A 67 8.15 -0.02 -26.28
CA PRO A 67 9.36 -0.80 -26.41
C PRO A 67 9.16 -1.84 -27.50
N THR A 68 10.11 -1.92 -28.44
CA THR A 68 10.22 -2.98 -29.43
C THR A 68 10.40 -4.31 -28.71
N ASP A 69 9.74 -5.34 -29.24
CA ASP A 69 9.68 -6.73 -28.77
C ASP A 69 11.03 -7.31 -28.31
N GLU A 70 11.37 -7.16 -27.04
CA GLU A 70 12.44 -7.93 -26.42
C GLU A 70 11.97 -8.46 -25.06
N HIS A 71 11.54 -9.71 -25.09
CA HIS A 71 11.51 -10.73 -24.04
C HIS A 71 11.02 -10.36 -22.64
N TRP A 72 9.70 -10.39 -22.46
CA TRP A 72 9.10 -10.68 -21.17
C TRP A 72 9.13 -12.20 -20.96
N SER A 73 10.07 -12.70 -20.18
CA SER A 73 10.05 -14.10 -19.79
C SER A 73 9.23 -14.24 -18.50
N ILE A 74 8.08 -14.88 -18.61
CA ILE A 74 7.30 -15.33 -17.45
C ILE A 74 7.96 -16.62 -16.97
N SER A 75 8.77 -16.55 -15.92
CA SER A 75 9.21 -17.77 -15.23
C SER A 75 8.16 -18.15 -14.18
N SER A 76 7.42 -19.24 -14.45
CA SER A 76 6.50 -19.82 -13.48
C SER A 76 7.30 -20.51 -12.37
N TYR A 77 7.31 -19.95 -11.18
CA TYR A 77 7.93 -20.58 -10.01
C TYR A 77 6.92 -21.45 -9.27
N THR A 78 7.06 -22.76 -9.42
CA THR A 78 6.51 -23.75 -8.50
C THR A 78 7.60 -24.15 -7.49
N HIS A 79 8.08 -23.25 -6.68
CA HIS A 79 9.00 -23.64 -5.63
C HIS A 79 8.26 -23.77 -4.30
N ARG A 80 8.19 -25.00 -3.79
CA ARG A 80 7.82 -25.21 -2.38
C ARG A 80 8.93 -24.63 -1.52
N PRO A 81 8.61 -23.89 -0.44
CA PRO A 81 9.63 -23.35 0.45
C PRO A 81 10.49 -24.50 0.96
N SER A 82 11.81 -24.48 0.70
CA SER A 82 12.74 -25.32 1.42
C SER A 82 12.74 -24.90 2.89
N GLU A 83 12.67 -25.86 3.79
CA GLU A 83 12.72 -25.66 5.23
C GLU A 83 14.06 -25.03 5.64
N GLY A 84 14.14 -23.72 5.62
CA GLY A 84 15.24 -22.98 6.23
C GLY A 84 14.74 -22.29 7.51
N PRO A 85 15.58 -22.03 8.51
CA PRO A 85 15.14 -21.44 9.77
C PRO A 85 14.62 -20.02 9.55
N SER A 86 13.30 -19.92 9.42
CA SER A 86 12.61 -18.65 9.60
C SER A 86 12.52 -18.43 11.10
N HIS A 87 12.97 -17.28 11.59
CA HIS A 87 12.80 -16.92 13.00
C HIS A 87 11.33 -16.61 13.37
N CYS A 88 10.42 -16.61 12.40
CA CYS A 88 8.99 -16.59 12.65
C CYS A 88 8.53 -18.03 12.90
N THR A 89 8.09 -18.31 14.13
CA THR A 89 7.54 -19.62 14.53
C THR A 89 6.14 -19.88 13.98
N TRP A 90 5.57 -18.93 13.23
CA TRP A 90 4.26 -19.05 12.64
C TRP A 90 4.35 -19.70 11.25
N HIS A 91 3.71 -20.84 11.08
CA HIS A 91 3.72 -21.64 9.84
C HIS A 91 2.40 -21.46 9.08
N ALA A 92 2.51 -21.27 7.75
CA ALA A 92 1.37 -21.44 6.86
C ALA A 92 0.87 -22.89 7.00
N GLY A 93 -0.43 -23.07 7.31
CA GLY A 93 -1.01 -24.40 7.53
C GLY A 93 -1.26 -24.76 9.00
N ALA A 94 -0.83 -23.96 9.98
CA ALA A 94 -1.38 -24.01 11.30
C ALA A 94 -2.82 -23.45 11.24
N SER A 95 -3.78 -24.31 10.85
CA SER A 95 -5.18 -23.88 10.88
C SER A 95 -5.53 -23.50 12.30
N ALA A 96 -6.24 -22.40 12.47
CA ALA A 96 -6.69 -21.92 13.79
C ALA A 96 -7.49 -22.97 14.59
N ALA A 97 -7.94 -24.05 13.94
CA ALA A 97 -8.70 -25.14 14.54
C ALA A 97 -7.83 -26.20 15.25
N ASN A 98 -6.55 -26.33 14.90
CA ASN A 98 -5.70 -27.43 15.40
C ASN A 98 -4.34 -26.96 15.96
N SER A 99 -4.04 -25.68 15.98
CA SER A 99 -2.81 -25.15 16.57
C SER A 99 -3.05 -24.80 18.03
N THR A 100 -2.40 -25.51 18.93
CA THR A 100 -2.31 -25.13 20.36
C THR A 100 -1.38 -23.96 20.60
N THR A 101 -0.71 -23.46 19.55
CA THR A 101 0.21 -22.33 19.61
C THR A 101 -0.49 -21.08 19.07
N ALA A 102 -0.80 -20.15 19.95
CA ALA A 102 -1.33 -18.85 19.55
C ALA A 102 -0.35 -18.13 18.61
N SER A 103 -0.87 -17.43 17.60
CA SER A 103 -0.03 -16.60 16.73
C SER A 103 0.77 -15.60 17.58
N PRO A 104 2.11 -15.47 17.34
CA PRO A 104 2.91 -14.46 18.02
C PRO A 104 2.55 -13.03 17.60
N HIS A 105 1.68 -12.88 16.59
CA HIS A 105 1.27 -11.61 16.03
C HIS A 105 -0.15 -11.24 16.46
N HIS A 106 -0.36 -9.96 16.69
CA HIS A 106 -1.71 -9.42 16.86
C HIS A 106 -2.37 -9.26 15.48
N HIS A 107 -3.51 -9.93 15.27
CA HIS A 107 -4.31 -9.85 14.06
C HIS A 107 -5.51 -8.93 14.26
N THR A 108 -5.81 -8.11 13.25
CA THR A 108 -6.99 -7.22 13.27
C THR A 108 -8.08 -7.83 12.38
N ALA A 109 -9.27 -8.00 12.94
CA ALA A 109 -10.42 -8.48 12.17
C ALA A 109 -10.86 -7.42 11.15
N VAL A 110 -11.29 -7.86 9.97
CA VAL A 110 -11.92 -6.98 8.97
C VAL A 110 -13.35 -6.68 9.42
N THR A 111 -13.68 -5.40 9.60
CA THR A 111 -15.02 -4.94 9.94
C THR A 111 -15.69 -4.27 8.74
N PRO A 112 -17.03 -4.38 8.57
CA PRO A 112 -17.77 -3.61 7.57
C PRO A 112 -17.58 -2.11 7.80
N GLU A 113 -17.53 -1.32 6.71
CA GLU A 113 -17.40 0.13 6.82
C GLU A 113 -18.62 0.75 7.51
N PRO A 114 -18.43 1.63 8.52
CA PRO A 114 -19.49 2.42 9.08
C PRO A 114 -19.95 3.49 8.08
N LYS A 115 -21.19 3.96 8.21
CA LYS A 115 -21.75 5.03 7.34
C LYS A 115 -21.10 6.40 7.56
N ILE A 116 -20.63 6.67 8.78
CA ILE A 116 -19.90 7.88 9.16
C ILE A 116 -18.59 7.43 9.81
N LEU A 117 -17.49 7.85 9.22
CA LEU A 117 -16.15 7.56 9.73
C LEU A 117 -15.76 8.57 10.81
N ASN A 118 -15.15 8.12 11.90
CA ASN A 118 -14.65 9.01 12.94
C ASN A 118 -13.39 9.74 12.49
N THR A 119 -12.56 9.10 11.68
CA THR A 119 -11.35 9.69 11.12
C THR A 119 -11.14 9.17 9.69
N ILE A 120 -10.37 9.92 8.91
CA ILE A 120 -9.99 9.50 7.55
C ILE A 120 -9.16 8.20 7.53
N LEU A 121 -8.54 7.82 8.64
CA LEU A 121 -7.78 6.56 8.73
C LEU A 121 -8.67 5.33 8.62
N GLU A 122 -9.96 5.44 8.93
CA GLU A 122 -10.92 4.36 8.76
C GLU A 122 -11.24 4.08 7.28
N HIS A 123 -10.93 5.03 6.39
CA HIS A 123 -11.06 4.86 4.94
C HIS A 123 -9.82 4.20 4.29
N ILE A 124 -8.81 3.85 5.06
CA ILE A 124 -7.65 3.10 4.57
C ILE A 124 -8.00 1.62 4.49
N GLY A 125 -7.87 1.05 3.31
CA GLY A 125 -8.29 -0.31 2.99
C GLY A 125 -9.64 -0.34 2.26
N ASN A 126 -10.23 -1.52 2.14
CA ASN A 126 -11.48 -1.78 1.40
C ASN A 126 -11.48 -1.17 -0.01
N THR A 127 -10.31 -1.14 -0.63
CA THR A 127 -10.12 -0.53 -1.94
C THR A 127 -10.88 -1.29 -3.03
N PRO A 128 -11.37 -0.61 -4.07
CA PRO A 128 -12.09 -1.27 -5.16
C PRO A 128 -11.24 -2.30 -5.89
N LEU A 129 -11.88 -3.40 -6.29
CA LEU A 129 -11.36 -4.34 -7.27
C LEU A 129 -12.11 -4.10 -8.58
N VAL A 130 -11.41 -3.68 -9.63
CA VAL A 130 -12.00 -3.21 -10.88
C VAL A 130 -11.62 -4.11 -12.04
N ARG A 131 -12.60 -4.54 -12.84
CA ARG A 131 -12.37 -5.33 -14.06
C ARG A 131 -11.73 -4.47 -15.16
N LEU A 132 -10.64 -4.97 -15.72
CA LEU A 132 -10.03 -4.38 -16.89
C LEU A 132 -10.72 -4.93 -18.15
N ASN A 133 -11.36 -4.05 -18.93
CA ASN A 133 -12.18 -4.49 -20.05
C ASN A 133 -11.45 -4.44 -21.40
N LYS A 134 -10.61 -3.43 -21.65
CA LYS A 134 -10.00 -3.20 -22.95
C LYS A 134 -8.58 -3.77 -23.08
N ILE A 135 -7.76 -3.59 -22.05
CA ILE A 135 -6.35 -4.02 -22.10
C ILE A 135 -6.24 -5.54 -22.29
N PRO A 136 -6.95 -6.39 -21.50
CA PRO A 136 -6.86 -7.82 -21.72
C PRO A 136 -7.30 -8.25 -23.13
N GLN A 137 -8.36 -7.63 -23.67
CA GLN A 137 -8.84 -7.92 -25.02
C GLN A 137 -7.83 -7.53 -26.09
N SER A 138 -7.17 -6.35 -25.96
CA SER A 138 -6.14 -5.94 -26.92
C SER A 138 -4.90 -6.82 -26.92
N GLU A 139 -4.62 -7.47 -25.77
CA GLU A 139 -3.52 -8.44 -25.60
C GLU A 139 -3.94 -9.89 -25.88
N GLY A 140 -5.17 -10.13 -26.36
CA GLY A 140 -5.67 -11.46 -26.68
C GLY A 140 -5.86 -12.37 -25.45
N LEU A 141 -6.02 -11.81 -24.25
CA LEU A 141 -6.26 -12.57 -23.04
C LEU A 141 -7.74 -12.99 -22.94
N GLU A 142 -8.00 -14.27 -22.76
CA GLU A 142 -9.34 -14.81 -22.57
C GLU A 142 -9.81 -14.81 -21.12
N CYS A 143 -8.87 -14.61 -20.18
CA CYS A 143 -9.15 -14.59 -18.75
C CYS A 143 -9.67 -13.24 -18.26
N GLU A 144 -10.39 -13.25 -17.15
CA GLU A 144 -10.76 -12.03 -16.44
C GLU A 144 -9.54 -11.45 -15.73
N VAL A 145 -9.26 -10.16 -15.97
CA VAL A 145 -8.18 -9.42 -15.32
C VAL A 145 -8.78 -8.33 -14.44
N LEU A 146 -8.43 -8.38 -13.15
CA LEU A 146 -8.92 -7.45 -12.13
C LEU A 146 -7.77 -6.61 -11.57
N ALA A 147 -8.02 -5.32 -11.36
CA ALA A 147 -7.07 -4.38 -10.75
C ALA A 147 -7.52 -4.01 -9.34
N LYS A 148 -6.68 -4.27 -8.33
CA LYS A 148 -6.86 -3.79 -6.96
C LYS A 148 -6.39 -2.34 -6.88
N CYS A 149 -7.33 -1.40 -6.77
CA CYS A 149 -7.09 0.03 -6.95
C CYS A 149 -6.63 0.69 -5.64
N GLU A 150 -5.39 0.45 -5.24
CA GLU A 150 -4.81 0.95 -3.98
C GLU A 150 -4.65 2.48 -3.92
N PHE A 151 -4.76 3.19 -5.04
CA PHE A 151 -4.75 4.66 -5.07
C PHE A 151 -6.04 5.29 -4.49
N PHE A 152 -7.07 4.51 -4.18
CA PHE A 152 -8.25 4.98 -3.46
C PHE A 152 -8.05 5.04 -1.93
N ASN A 153 -6.93 4.59 -1.40
CA ASN A 153 -6.60 4.87 -0.01
C ASN A 153 -6.51 6.37 0.25
N ALA A 154 -6.75 6.80 1.48
CA ALA A 154 -6.86 8.20 1.88
C ALA A 154 -5.63 9.07 1.54
N GLY A 155 -4.42 8.53 1.63
CA GLY A 155 -3.16 9.17 1.22
C GLY A 155 -2.74 8.84 -0.21
N GLY A 156 -3.57 8.12 -0.98
CA GLY A 156 -3.40 7.86 -2.40
C GLY A 156 -2.52 6.67 -2.75
N SER A 157 -2.19 5.79 -1.82
CA SER A 157 -1.37 4.62 -2.13
C SER A 157 -1.55 3.43 -1.18
N VAL A 158 -1.02 2.28 -1.60
CA VAL A 158 -0.93 1.06 -0.78
C VAL A 158 -0.16 1.27 0.53
N LYS A 159 0.70 2.28 0.61
CA LYS A 159 1.54 2.55 1.77
C LYS A 159 0.78 3.14 2.96
N ASP A 160 -0.43 3.62 2.74
CA ASP A 160 -1.30 4.07 3.83
C ASP A 160 -1.63 2.93 4.78
N ARG A 161 -1.82 1.71 4.24
CA ARG A 161 -2.08 0.50 5.03
C ARG A 161 -0.96 0.23 6.03
N ILE A 162 0.28 0.24 5.55
CA ILE A 162 1.43 -0.01 6.41
C ILE A 162 1.73 1.17 7.34
N GLY A 163 1.55 2.40 6.88
CA GLY A 163 1.72 3.61 7.69
C GLY A 163 0.78 3.59 8.90
N LYS A 164 -0.51 3.32 8.68
CA LYS A 164 -1.50 3.14 9.73
C LYS A 164 -1.12 1.98 10.66
N ARG A 165 -0.90 0.78 10.12
CA ARG A 165 -0.65 -0.44 10.92
C ARG A 165 0.60 -0.32 11.79
N MET A 166 1.71 0.19 11.28
CA MET A 166 2.95 0.32 12.05
C MET A 166 2.79 1.28 13.24
N ILE A 167 2.06 2.39 13.06
CA ILE A 167 1.78 3.33 14.16
C ILE A 167 0.83 2.69 15.19
N GLU A 168 -0.29 2.12 14.75
CA GLU A 168 -1.28 1.52 15.67
C GLU A 168 -0.70 0.36 16.50
N GLU A 169 0.15 -0.46 15.89
CA GLU A 169 0.82 -1.54 16.61
C GLU A 169 1.89 -1.02 17.60
N ALA A 170 2.63 0.02 17.21
CA ALA A 170 3.59 0.65 18.12
C ALA A 170 2.88 1.31 19.32
N GLU A 171 1.71 1.90 19.11
CA GLU A 171 0.83 2.39 20.20
C GLU A 171 0.37 1.24 21.12
N ARG A 172 -0.16 0.18 20.51
CA ARG A 172 -0.65 -1.00 21.23
C ARG A 172 0.43 -1.65 22.10
N GLU A 173 1.68 -1.65 21.60
CA GLU A 173 2.85 -2.17 22.30
C GLU A 173 3.43 -1.17 23.33
N GLY A 174 2.86 0.02 23.45
CA GLY A 174 3.33 1.06 24.37
C GLY A 174 4.68 1.69 23.99
N LYS A 175 5.12 1.50 22.75
CA LYS A 175 6.40 2.05 22.23
C LYS A 175 6.33 3.53 21.93
N ILE A 176 5.14 4.03 21.59
CA ILE A 176 4.91 5.43 21.20
C ILE A 176 3.68 6.01 21.89
N THR A 177 3.69 7.32 22.09
CA THR A 177 2.59 8.07 22.74
C THR A 177 2.33 9.35 21.94
N PRO A 178 1.06 9.65 21.56
CA PRO A 178 0.69 10.88 20.89
C PRO A 178 1.13 12.12 21.67
N GLY A 179 1.59 13.16 20.97
CA GLY A 179 2.08 14.40 21.56
C GLY A 179 3.46 14.31 22.22
N VAL A 180 4.02 13.11 22.42
CA VAL A 180 5.33 12.88 23.07
C VAL A 180 6.35 12.35 22.09
N THR A 181 5.98 11.32 21.31
CA THR A 181 6.90 10.60 20.43
C THR A 181 7.00 11.31 19.08
N THR A 182 8.24 11.41 18.57
CA THR A 182 8.51 11.84 17.20
C THR A 182 8.75 10.62 16.32
N ILE A 183 7.97 10.47 15.26
CA ILE A 183 8.13 9.41 14.27
C ILE A 183 9.12 9.89 13.20
N ILE A 184 10.14 9.09 12.93
CA ILE A 184 11.16 9.37 11.90
C ILE A 184 11.14 8.22 10.91
N GLU A 185 11.12 8.51 9.60
CA GLU A 185 11.20 7.44 8.60
C GLU A 185 12.06 7.86 7.41
N PRO A 186 13.07 7.05 7.06
CA PRO A 186 13.78 7.20 5.80
C PRO A 186 12.95 6.57 4.68
N THR A 187 12.46 7.40 3.75
CA THR A 187 11.62 6.88 2.67
C THR A 187 11.70 7.73 1.42
N SER A 188 11.54 7.10 0.27
CA SER A 188 11.51 7.79 -1.01
C SER A 188 10.12 8.33 -1.40
N GLY A 189 9.09 8.22 -0.56
CA GLY A 189 7.81 8.82 -0.92
C GLY A 189 6.57 8.30 -0.23
N ASN A 190 5.89 7.31 -0.81
CA ASN A 190 4.53 6.95 -0.41
C ASN A 190 4.41 6.44 1.04
N THR A 191 5.41 5.75 1.57
CA THR A 191 5.43 5.35 2.99
C THR A 191 5.46 6.56 3.90
N GLY A 192 6.24 7.59 3.54
CA GLY A 192 6.26 8.87 4.24
C GLY A 192 4.89 9.53 4.27
N ILE A 193 4.15 9.51 3.15
CA ILE A 193 2.79 10.05 3.08
C ILE A 193 1.85 9.29 4.01
N GLY A 194 1.86 7.95 3.99
CA GLY A 194 1.02 7.14 4.88
C GLY A 194 1.33 7.36 6.37
N LEU A 195 2.62 7.49 6.71
CA LEU A 195 3.03 7.81 8.08
C LEU A 195 2.66 9.25 8.48
N ALA A 196 2.89 10.24 7.61
CA ALA A 196 2.54 11.63 7.87
C ALA A 196 1.03 11.81 8.03
N LEU A 197 0.22 11.18 7.18
CA LEU A 197 -1.24 11.17 7.30
C LEU A 197 -1.69 10.61 8.66
N THR A 198 -1.17 9.44 9.02
CA THR A 198 -1.53 8.80 10.29
C THR A 198 -1.04 9.62 11.47
N SER A 199 0.16 10.18 11.39
CA SER A 199 0.74 11.06 12.41
C SER A 199 -0.09 12.32 12.61
N ALA A 200 -0.51 12.97 11.52
CA ALA A 200 -1.34 14.17 11.58
C ALA A 200 -2.68 13.92 12.29
N VAL A 201 -3.33 12.80 11.97
CA VAL A 201 -4.61 12.42 12.60
C VAL A 201 -4.46 12.06 14.07
N LYS A 202 -3.38 11.36 14.43
CA LYS A 202 -3.15 10.86 15.80
C LYS A 202 -2.34 11.81 16.69
N GLY A 203 -1.87 12.96 16.17
CA GLY A 203 -1.14 13.96 16.94
C GLY A 203 0.33 13.62 17.20
N TYR A 204 0.99 12.90 16.29
CA TYR A 204 2.43 12.69 16.33
C TYR A 204 3.19 13.73 15.52
N LYS A 205 4.35 14.12 16.01
CA LYS A 205 5.36 14.79 15.18
C LYS A 205 5.95 13.76 14.21
N CYS A 206 6.08 14.16 12.93
CA CYS A 206 6.60 13.27 11.88
C CYS A 206 7.77 13.97 11.16
N ILE A 207 8.89 13.27 11.04
CA ILE A 207 10.08 13.73 10.30
C ILE A 207 10.37 12.71 9.21
N ILE A 208 10.41 13.17 7.96
CA ILE A 208 10.73 12.34 6.81
C ILE A 208 12.07 12.74 6.22
N THR A 209 12.98 11.79 6.12
CA THR A 209 14.25 11.97 5.41
C THR A 209 14.12 11.36 4.02
N LEU A 210 14.37 12.17 2.97
CA LEU A 210 14.20 11.71 1.59
C LEU A 210 15.24 12.32 0.64
N PRO A 211 15.68 11.57 -0.40
CA PRO A 211 16.65 12.06 -1.39
C PRO A 211 16.14 13.28 -2.17
N GLU A 212 17.05 14.16 -2.59
CA GLU A 212 16.71 15.37 -3.34
C GLU A 212 16.04 15.11 -4.70
N LYS A 213 16.31 13.97 -5.32
CA LYS A 213 15.67 13.57 -6.60
C LYS A 213 14.16 13.34 -6.52
N MET A 214 13.61 13.20 -5.31
CA MET A 214 12.19 12.91 -5.15
C MET A 214 11.33 14.10 -5.58
N SER A 215 10.18 13.79 -6.19
CA SER A 215 9.31 14.78 -6.83
C SER A 215 8.82 15.86 -5.84
N GLN A 216 8.69 17.10 -6.35
CA GLN A 216 8.19 18.21 -5.54
C GLN A 216 6.74 17.98 -5.07
N GLU A 217 5.94 17.22 -5.82
CA GLU A 217 4.57 16.87 -5.46
C GLU A 217 4.52 16.10 -4.14
N LYS A 218 5.36 15.06 -3.99
CA LYS A 218 5.46 14.30 -2.73
C LYS A 218 5.89 15.17 -1.56
N VAL A 219 6.85 16.08 -1.80
CA VAL A 219 7.28 17.07 -0.80
C VAL A 219 6.12 17.97 -0.38
N ASN A 220 5.31 18.44 -1.33
CA ASN A 220 4.17 19.31 -1.06
C ASN A 220 3.08 18.59 -0.26
N VAL A 221 2.79 17.32 -0.60
CA VAL A 221 1.85 16.49 0.17
C VAL A 221 2.33 16.30 1.61
N LEU A 222 3.58 15.92 1.80
CA LEU A 222 4.17 15.75 3.13
C LEU A 222 4.11 17.04 3.98
N LYS A 223 4.43 18.18 3.37
CA LYS A 223 4.30 19.50 4.03
C LYS A 223 2.84 19.81 4.37
N GLY A 224 1.91 19.54 3.45
CA GLY A 224 0.48 19.73 3.67
C GLY A 224 -0.06 18.87 4.83
N LEU A 225 0.56 17.72 5.08
CA LEU A 225 0.25 16.83 6.21
C LEU A 225 1.01 17.24 7.51
N GLY A 226 1.80 18.29 7.48
CA GLY A 226 2.52 18.80 8.66
C GLY A 226 3.80 18.04 9.01
N ALA A 227 4.35 17.26 8.09
CA ALA A 227 5.62 16.58 8.30
C ALA A 227 6.80 17.52 8.11
N ASP A 228 7.81 17.40 8.97
CA ASP A 228 9.13 18.02 8.76
C ASP A 228 9.92 17.18 7.74
N ILE A 229 10.53 17.84 6.77
CA ILE A 229 11.23 17.17 5.68
C ILE A 229 12.71 17.53 5.70
N ILE A 230 13.55 16.50 5.70
CA ILE A 230 14.99 16.64 5.60
C ILE A 230 15.44 16.03 4.27
N ARG A 231 15.94 16.87 3.37
CA ARG A 231 16.46 16.47 2.07
C ARG A 231 17.90 15.95 2.23
N THR A 232 18.21 14.87 1.52
CA THR A 232 19.54 14.25 1.56
C THR A 232 20.11 14.11 0.14
N PRO A 233 21.44 14.03 -0.02
CA PRO A 233 22.04 13.88 -1.34
C PRO A 233 21.50 12.64 -2.08
N THR A 234 21.21 12.81 -3.37
CA THR A 234 20.66 11.75 -4.22
C THR A 234 21.64 10.60 -4.42
N GLU A 235 22.93 10.93 -4.58
CA GLU A 235 23.98 10.00 -4.94
C GLU A 235 24.60 9.27 -3.73
N ALA A 236 24.13 9.56 -2.53
CA ALA A 236 24.64 8.88 -1.32
C ALA A 236 24.26 7.40 -1.36
N ALA A 237 25.23 6.52 -1.16
CA ALA A 237 25.01 5.10 -0.98
C ALA A 237 24.03 4.86 0.19
N TRP A 238 23.20 3.84 0.13
CA TRP A 238 22.14 3.60 1.12
C TRP A 238 22.67 3.47 2.56
N ASP A 239 23.89 3.00 2.74
CA ASP A 239 24.60 2.82 4.02
C ASP A 239 25.48 4.01 4.43
N ALA A 240 25.61 5.03 3.58
CA ALA A 240 26.38 6.23 3.88
C ALA A 240 25.73 7.08 5.00
N PRO A 241 26.53 7.74 5.86
CA PRO A 241 25.99 8.58 6.93
C PRO A 241 25.10 9.74 6.46
N GLU A 242 25.37 10.28 5.27
CA GLU A 242 24.62 11.36 4.62
C GLU A 242 23.41 10.87 3.84
N SER A 243 23.22 9.56 3.69
CA SER A 243 22.03 8.99 3.06
C SER A 243 20.77 9.28 3.88
N HIS A 244 19.61 9.18 3.27
CA HIS A 244 18.35 9.34 3.99
C HIS A 244 18.23 8.34 5.17
N ILE A 245 18.78 7.14 5.05
CA ILE A 245 18.80 6.15 6.13
C ILE A 245 19.81 6.56 7.23
N GLY A 246 21.01 6.99 6.86
CA GLY A 246 22.02 7.46 7.79
C GLY A 246 21.58 8.67 8.60
N VAL A 247 20.97 9.66 7.93
CA VAL A 247 20.42 10.84 8.57
C VAL A 247 19.27 10.50 9.52
N ALA A 248 18.33 9.62 9.11
CA ALA A 248 17.28 9.16 10.01
C ALA A 248 17.80 8.49 11.27
N LYS A 249 18.80 7.60 11.14
CA LYS A 249 19.43 6.94 12.28
C LYS A 249 20.14 7.93 13.22
N ARG A 250 20.79 8.97 12.67
CA ARG A 250 21.39 10.04 13.46
C ARG A 250 20.34 10.82 14.23
N LEU A 251 19.29 11.29 13.55
CA LEU A 251 18.20 12.04 14.19
C LEU A 251 17.52 11.22 15.30
N ASN A 252 17.32 9.93 15.08
CA ASN A 252 16.73 9.05 16.11
C ASN A 252 17.61 8.91 17.37
N LYS A 253 18.92 9.14 17.26
CA LYS A 253 19.81 9.20 18.43
C LYS A 253 19.82 10.57 19.11
N GLU A 254 19.65 11.64 18.32
CA GLU A 254 19.73 13.01 18.79
C GLU A 254 18.40 13.53 19.37
N ILE A 255 17.28 13.06 18.85
CA ILE A 255 15.94 13.53 19.27
C ILE A 255 15.40 12.58 20.35
N PRO A 256 15.20 13.07 21.58
CA PRO A 256 14.59 12.28 22.63
C PRO A 256 13.19 11.83 22.26
N ASN A 257 12.79 10.63 22.72
CA ASN A 257 11.47 10.05 22.46
C ASN A 257 11.15 9.95 20.94
N SER A 258 12.13 9.66 20.11
CA SER A 258 11.92 9.40 18.70
C SER A 258 12.03 7.91 18.36
N ILE A 259 11.40 7.51 17.26
CA ILE A 259 11.42 6.14 16.77
C ILE A 259 11.47 6.12 15.25
N ILE A 260 12.22 5.15 14.70
CA ILE A 260 12.12 4.74 13.30
C ILE A 260 11.26 3.48 13.26
N LEU A 261 10.15 3.50 12.51
CA LEU A 261 9.25 2.36 12.40
C LEU A 261 9.78 1.28 11.45
N ASP A 262 10.67 1.65 10.54
CA ASP A 262 11.43 0.76 9.64
C ASP A 262 10.55 -0.13 8.76
N GLN A 263 10.07 0.42 7.66
CA GLN A 263 9.24 -0.31 6.69
C GLN A 263 9.91 -1.59 6.12
N TYR A 264 11.24 -1.70 6.21
CA TYR A 264 12.00 -2.83 5.66
C TYR A 264 12.12 -4.02 6.60
N GLY A 265 12.11 -3.77 7.91
CA GLY A 265 12.27 -4.80 8.94
C GLY A 265 11.04 -5.00 9.82
N ASN A 266 10.03 -4.14 9.73
CA ASN A 266 8.87 -4.18 10.59
C ASN A 266 7.86 -5.27 10.15
N PRO A 267 7.54 -6.26 11.00
CA PRO A 267 6.59 -7.33 10.66
C PRO A 267 5.18 -6.79 10.38
N ASN A 268 4.85 -5.62 10.88
CA ASN A 268 3.54 -4.99 10.65
C ASN A 268 3.34 -4.52 9.19
N ASN A 269 4.41 -4.42 8.40
CA ASN A 269 4.29 -4.20 6.97
C ASN A 269 3.59 -5.41 6.29
N PRO A 270 4.14 -6.64 6.27
CA PRO A 270 3.42 -7.77 5.68
C PRO A 270 2.13 -8.13 6.41
N LEU A 271 2.04 -7.94 7.73
CA LEU A 271 0.81 -8.21 8.48
C LEU A 271 -0.34 -7.30 8.07
N ALA A 272 -0.10 -6.04 7.73
CA ALA A 272 -1.14 -5.17 7.19
C ALA A 272 -1.81 -5.79 5.95
N HIS A 273 -1.03 -6.39 5.06
CA HIS A 273 -1.53 -7.02 3.84
C HIS A 273 -2.12 -8.40 4.07
N TYR A 274 -1.58 -9.15 5.02
CA TYR A 274 -2.10 -10.44 5.42
C TYR A 274 -3.51 -10.30 6.03
N ASP A 275 -3.70 -9.32 6.94
CA ASP A 275 -4.95 -9.11 7.66
C ASP A 275 -6.01 -8.35 6.84
N THR A 276 -5.60 -7.52 5.87
CA THR A 276 -6.54 -6.67 5.15
C THR A 276 -6.55 -6.93 3.65
N THR A 277 -5.50 -6.61 2.90
CA THR A 277 -5.48 -6.69 1.43
C THR A 277 -5.83 -8.08 0.92
N ALA A 278 -5.27 -9.11 1.53
CA ALA A 278 -5.54 -10.50 1.16
C ALA A 278 -6.99 -10.91 1.45
N GLU A 279 -7.52 -10.56 2.62
CA GLU A 279 -8.91 -10.86 2.98
C GLU A 279 -9.90 -10.09 2.11
N GLU A 280 -9.59 -8.82 1.78
CA GLU A 280 -10.39 -8.04 0.83
C GLU A 280 -10.45 -8.72 -0.55
N LEU A 281 -9.31 -9.18 -1.08
CA LEU A 281 -9.24 -9.89 -2.36
C LEU A 281 -10.07 -11.18 -2.32
N ILE A 282 -9.92 -11.98 -1.26
CA ILE A 282 -10.69 -13.22 -1.08
C ILE A 282 -12.19 -12.91 -1.04
N ALA A 283 -12.60 -11.91 -0.26
CA ALA A 283 -14.00 -11.52 -0.14
C ALA A 283 -14.58 -10.98 -1.46
N GLN A 284 -13.85 -10.10 -2.14
CA GLN A 284 -14.28 -9.46 -3.39
C GLN A 284 -14.40 -10.44 -4.57
N THR A 285 -13.65 -11.55 -4.56
CA THR A 285 -13.67 -12.56 -5.61
C THR A 285 -14.44 -13.82 -5.22
N GLY A 286 -14.98 -13.87 -4.01
CA GLY A 286 -15.57 -15.11 -3.47
C GLY A 286 -14.55 -16.26 -3.34
N GLY A 287 -13.27 -15.95 -3.22
CA GLY A 287 -12.18 -16.91 -3.14
C GLY A 287 -11.80 -17.54 -4.49
N GLN A 288 -12.31 -17.02 -5.60
CA GLN A 288 -12.00 -17.53 -6.95
C GLN A 288 -10.91 -16.68 -7.58
N ILE A 289 -9.66 -17.03 -7.31
CA ILE A 289 -8.46 -16.39 -7.85
C ILE A 289 -7.50 -17.49 -8.31
N ASP A 290 -7.24 -17.55 -9.61
CA ASP A 290 -6.28 -18.52 -10.17
C ASP A 290 -4.85 -18.00 -10.10
N MET A 291 -4.66 -16.68 -10.27
CA MET A 291 -3.36 -16.04 -10.24
C MET A 291 -3.44 -14.64 -9.63
N ILE A 292 -2.43 -14.29 -8.83
CA ILE A 292 -2.19 -12.92 -8.41
C ILE A 292 -0.83 -12.44 -8.87
N VAL A 293 -0.79 -11.21 -9.41
CA VAL A 293 0.43 -10.55 -9.88
C VAL A 293 0.69 -9.33 -9.01
N VAL A 294 1.82 -9.31 -8.31
CA VAL A 294 2.17 -8.27 -7.33
C VAL A 294 3.60 -7.82 -7.56
N SER A 295 3.81 -6.52 -7.67
CA SER A 295 5.17 -5.96 -7.73
C SER A 295 5.83 -5.95 -6.35
N ALA A 296 7.15 -6.11 -6.33
CA ALA A 296 7.95 -6.12 -5.12
C ALA A 296 8.75 -4.82 -4.96
N GLY A 297 8.52 -4.12 -3.84
CA GLY A 297 9.42 -3.11 -3.28
C GLY A 297 9.99 -3.66 -1.98
N THR A 298 9.48 -3.22 -0.81
CA THR A 298 9.84 -3.81 0.49
C THR A 298 9.47 -5.30 0.61
N GLY A 299 8.65 -5.81 -0.31
CA GLY A 299 8.15 -7.18 -0.28
C GLY A 299 6.93 -7.39 0.63
N GLY A 300 6.53 -6.39 1.42
CA GLY A 300 5.46 -6.54 2.40
C GLY A 300 4.12 -6.96 1.81
N THR A 301 3.69 -6.31 0.72
CA THR A 301 2.42 -6.64 0.04
C THR A 301 2.44 -8.08 -0.48
N LEU A 302 3.50 -8.44 -1.23
CA LEU A 302 3.67 -9.78 -1.77
C LEU A 302 3.67 -10.83 -0.64
N THR A 303 4.49 -10.62 0.40
CA THR A 303 4.62 -11.54 1.53
C THR A 303 3.30 -11.74 2.27
N GLY A 304 2.61 -10.65 2.60
CA GLY A 304 1.35 -10.73 3.34
C GLY A 304 0.27 -11.47 2.57
N ILE A 305 0.06 -11.09 1.30
CA ILE A 305 -0.94 -11.73 0.43
C ILE A 305 -0.57 -13.22 0.21
N ALA A 306 0.68 -13.49 -0.16
CA ALA A 306 1.10 -14.84 -0.47
C ALA A 306 0.94 -15.80 0.71
N ARG A 307 1.29 -15.39 1.93
CA ARG A 307 1.08 -16.20 3.12
C ARG A 307 -0.39 -16.51 3.34
N LYS A 308 -1.28 -15.52 3.27
CA LYS A 308 -2.73 -15.74 3.40
C LYS A 308 -3.26 -16.65 2.30
N PHE A 309 -2.82 -16.44 1.06
CA PHE A 309 -3.29 -17.25 -0.08
C PHE A 309 -2.79 -18.69 0.01
N ARG A 310 -1.58 -18.95 0.51
CA ARG A 310 -1.12 -20.33 0.77
C ARG A 310 -2.00 -21.06 1.78
N GLU A 311 -2.61 -20.34 2.72
CA GLU A 311 -3.54 -20.92 3.69
C GLU A 311 -4.96 -21.12 3.12
N LYS A 312 -5.46 -20.12 2.41
CA LYS A 312 -6.87 -20.06 1.99
C LYS A 312 -7.10 -20.50 0.54
N LEU A 313 -6.14 -20.24 -0.33
CA LEU A 313 -6.19 -20.48 -1.78
C LEU A 313 -4.90 -21.17 -2.25
N PRO A 314 -4.61 -22.41 -1.80
CA PRO A 314 -3.31 -23.07 -2.03
C PRO A 314 -2.99 -23.30 -3.51
N ASN A 315 -3.99 -23.31 -4.39
CA ASN A 315 -3.82 -23.49 -5.83
C ASN A 315 -3.59 -22.19 -6.59
N CYS A 316 -3.75 -21.02 -5.94
CA CYS A 316 -3.53 -19.73 -6.58
C CYS A 316 -2.04 -19.55 -6.94
N GLN A 317 -1.76 -19.20 -8.18
CA GLN A 317 -0.42 -18.87 -8.63
C GLN A 317 -0.05 -17.46 -8.13
N ILE A 318 1.14 -17.33 -7.56
CA ILE A 318 1.65 -16.05 -7.04
C ILE A 318 2.82 -15.62 -7.90
N VAL A 319 2.64 -14.51 -8.62
CA VAL A 319 3.64 -13.95 -9.53
C VAL A 319 4.18 -12.65 -8.96
N ALA A 320 5.49 -12.60 -8.71
CA ALA A 320 6.18 -11.38 -8.34
C ALA A 320 6.67 -10.65 -9.61
N VAL A 321 6.51 -9.33 -9.64
CA VAL A 321 7.04 -8.47 -10.69
C VAL A 321 8.17 -7.63 -10.15
N ASP A 322 9.31 -7.70 -10.80
CA ASP A 322 10.52 -6.95 -10.47
C ASP A 322 11.07 -6.27 -11.73
N PRO A 323 11.42 -4.97 -11.69
CA PRO A 323 11.93 -4.28 -12.87
C PRO A 323 13.35 -4.76 -13.22
N ILE A 324 13.68 -4.78 -14.50
CA ILE A 324 15.04 -5.04 -14.98
C ILE A 324 15.98 -3.99 -14.38
N GLY A 325 17.07 -4.45 -13.76
CA GLY A 325 18.02 -3.59 -13.02
C GLY A 325 17.85 -3.64 -11.51
N SER A 326 16.76 -4.22 -11.02
CA SER A 326 16.60 -4.61 -9.60
C SER A 326 17.28 -5.94 -9.32
N ILE A 327 17.52 -6.23 -8.03
CA ILE A 327 18.13 -7.49 -7.60
C ILE A 327 17.17 -8.38 -6.78
N LEU A 328 15.87 -8.09 -6.83
CA LEU A 328 14.89 -8.81 -6.01
C LEU A 328 14.44 -10.14 -6.63
N ALA A 329 14.58 -10.32 -7.95
CA ALA A 329 14.13 -11.51 -8.64
C ALA A 329 14.88 -12.78 -8.17
N GLU A 330 14.21 -13.93 -8.27
CA GLU A 330 14.79 -15.26 -8.10
C GLU A 330 14.46 -16.17 -9.29
N PRO A 331 15.40 -16.98 -9.73
CA PRO A 331 16.78 -17.15 -9.21
C PRO A 331 17.71 -15.97 -9.51
N ASP A 332 18.80 -15.87 -8.79
CA ASP A 332 19.77 -14.75 -8.91
C ASP A 332 20.29 -14.51 -10.34
N ASN A 333 20.25 -15.53 -11.21
CA ASN A 333 20.62 -15.40 -12.62
C ASN A 333 19.67 -14.49 -13.43
N LEU A 334 18.52 -14.10 -12.90
CA LEU A 334 17.63 -13.09 -13.49
C LEU A 334 18.13 -11.65 -13.22
N ASN A 335 19.00 -11.46 -12.22
CA ASN A 335 19.51 -10.17 -11.79
C ASN A 335 20.82 -9.79 -12.52
N THR A 336 20.85 -9.96 -13.83
CA THR A 336 22.07 -9.76 -14.64
C THR A 336 22.27 -8.32 -15.13
N SER A 337 21.21 -7.51 -15.07
CA SER A 337 21.25 -6.13 -15.56
C SER A 337 21.49 -5.14 -14.42
N THR A 338 22.35 -4.15 -14.67
CA THR A 338 22.55 -2.97 -13.81
C THR A 338 21.90 -1.72 -14.39
N ALA A 339 20.99 -1.87 -15.35
CA ALA A 339 20.31 -0.76 -16.01
C ALA A 339 19.46 0.02 -14.99
N SER A 340 19.45 1.33 -15.13
CA SER A 340 18.54 2.15 -14.34
C SER A 340 17.11 1.99 -14.86
N TYR A 341 16.13 1.94 -13.95
CA TYR A 341 14.70 1.89 -14.27
C TYR A 341 13.97 3.12 -13.73
N LYS A 342 12.91 3.53 -14.42
CA LYS A 342 12.15 4.75 -14.10
C LYS A 342 10.96 4.52 -13.18
N VAL A 343 10.61 3.26 -12.92
CA VAL A 343 9.45 2.92 -12.07
C VAL A 343 9.79 3.21 -10.61
N GLU A 344 8.92 3.96 -9.92
CA GLU A 344 9.07 4.24 -8.51
C GLU A 344 8.32 3.24 -7.63
N GLY A 345 8.88 2.93 -6.45
CA GLY A 345 8.23 2.14 -5.41
C GLY A 345 8.32 0.64 -5.57
N ILE A 346 8.93 0.15 -6.64
CA ILE A 346 9.25 -1.26 -6.86
C ILE A 346 10.70 -1.42 -7.30
N GLY A 347 11.27 -2.60 -7.01
CA GLY A 347 12.67 -2.88 -7.31
C GLY A 347 13.64 -2.21 -6.33
N TYR A 348 14.72 -2.87 -5.99
CA TYR A 348 15.80 -2.35 -5.15
C TYR A 348 17.15 -2.88 -5.61
N ASP A 349 18.21 -2.15 -5.23
CA ASP A 349 19.63 -2.52 -5.31
C ASP A 349 20.14 -3.20 -4.02
N PHE A 350 19.26 -3.46 -3.09
CA PHE A 350 19.51 -4.22 -1.86
C PHE A 350 18.32 -5.12 -1.53
N ILE A 351 18.57 -6.18 -0.76
CA ILE A 351 17.50 -7.07 -0.31
C ILE A 351 17.01 -6.56 1.05
N PRO A 352 15.71 -6.17 1.14
CA PRO A 352 15.09 -5.78 2.41
C PRO A 352 15.28 -6.87 3.46
N SER A 353 15.42 -6.50 4.73
CA SER A 353 16.06 -7.32 5.77
C SER A 353 15.58 -8.77 5.81
N LYS A 354 16.55 -9.69 5.86
CA LYS A 354 16.37 -11.15 5.81
C LYS A 354 15.64 -11.74 7.01
N LYS A 355 15.35 -10.97 8.05
CA LYS A 355 14.92 -11.53 9.34
C LYS A 355 13.44 -11.84 9.44
N GLU A 356 12.56 -11.07 8.78
CA GLU A 356 11.10 -11.18 8.99
C GLU A 356 10.26 -11.08 7.72
N ILE A 357 10.77 -10.45 6.65
CA ILE A 357 10.10 -10.29 5.36
C ILE A 357 10.88 -11.06 4.31
N ASN A 358 10.87 -12.38 4.35
CA ASN A 358 11.54 -13.16 3.32
C ASN A 358 10.56 -13.55 2.21
N TYR A 359 10.25 -12.59 1.32
CA TYR A 359 9.46 -12.83 0.11
C TYR A 359 10.10 -13.86 -0.83
N ARG A 360 11.43 -14.07 -0.73
CA ARG A 360 12.16 -15.12 -1.48
C ARG A 360 11.81 -16.54 -1.03
N LYS A 361 11.06 -16.71 0.07
CA LYS A 361 10.63 -18.01 0.60
C LYS A 361 9.11 -18.25 0.45
N ILE A 362 8.43 -17.41 -0.32
CA ILE A 362 7.02 -17.51 -0.65
C ILE A 362 6.88 -18.19 -2.00
#